data_de9d17f055f293118386fc34e9d1ef96
#
_entry.id   de9d17f055f293118386fc34e9d1ef96
#
_cell.length_a   1.000
_cell.length_b   1.000
_cell.length_c   1.000
_cell.angle_alpha   90.00
_cell.angle_beta   90.00
_cell.angle_gamma   90.00
#
_symmetry.space_group_name_H-M   'P 1'
#
loop_
_entity.id
_entity.type
_entity.pdbx_description
1 polymer ?
#
loop_
_entity_poly.entity_id
_entity_poly.type
_entity_poly.pdbx_seq_one_letter_code
_entity_poly.pdbx_strand_id
1 'polypeptide(L)'
;MDFFRKMSFADSTGDAIPFYHEGKYHIFSLTSPPGTTVYPARLRTTWSHSVSEDLVHWEELPTALYPGEGDEPDASGVWTGSVIYGEGKYHAFYTGYCLTAEYQQTICHATSEDGITWTKDAANPVITPMIELYEKLDWRDPYVFYNEEDKC
;
A
#
# COMPACT_ATOMS: atom_id res chain seq x y z
N MET A 1 -16.44 -23.98 -2.82
CA MET A 1 -15.48 -23.19 -2.02
C MET A 1 -14.69 -22.36 -3.01
N ASP A 2 -14.93 -21.06 -3.04
CA ASP A 2 -14.23 -20.18 -3.98
C ASP A 2 -12.87 -19.80 -3.38
N PHE A 3 -11.81 -20.38 -3.92
CA PHE A 3 -10.43 -20.10 -3.50
C PHE A 3 -9.89 -18.77 -4.02
N PHE A 4 -10.70 -18.04 -4.77
CA PHE A 4 -10.33 -16.76 -5.36
C PHE A 4 -11.43 -15.74 -5.09
N ARG A 5 -11.10 -14.72 -4.30
CA ARG A 5 -12.06 -13.67 -3.96
C ARG A 5 -11.51 -12.31 -4.37
N LYS A 6 -12.28 -11.60 -5.14
CA LYS A 6 -12.11 -10.17 -5.39
C LYS A 6 -12.85 -9.39 -4.30
N MET A 7 -12.33 -8.23 -3.93
CA MET A 7 -13.06 -7.31 -3.03
C MET A 7 -14.43 -7.00 -3.62
N SER A 8 -15.45 -6.99 -2.80
CA SER A 8 -16.85 -6.87 -3.24
C SER A 8 -17.15 -5.56 -3.98
N PHE A 9 -16.39 -4.51 -3.65
CA PHE A 9 -16.56 -3.17 -4.20
C PHE A 9 -15.62 -2.81 -5.36
N ALA A 10 -14.64 -3.65 -5.66
CA ALA A 10 -13.59 -3.34 -6.63
C ALA A 10 -13.77 -4.08 -7.96
N ASP A 11 -13.62 -3.36 -9.08
CA ASP A 11 -13.65 -3.97 -10.42
C ASP A 11 -12.41 -4.79 -10.70
N SER A 12 -11.27 -4.39 -10.16
CA SER A 12 -10.02 -5.11 -10.32
C SER A 12 -9.24 -5.16 -9.02
N THR A 13 -8.55 -6.27 -8.81
CA THR A 13 -7.63 -6.49 -7.69
C THR A 13 -6.27 -6.86 -8.27
N GLY A 14 -5.23 -6.25 -7.76
CA GLY A 14 -3.84 -6.49 -8.14
C GLY A 14 -3.02 -7.00 -6.97
N ASP A 15 -1.78 -6.60 -6.94
CA ASP A 15 -0.74 -7.06 -6.03
C ASP A 15 -1.24 -7.20 -4.59
N ALA A 16 -0.96 -8.36 -3.99
CA ALA A 16 -1.31 -8.65 -2.62
C ALA A 16 -0.12 -8.35 -1.71
N ILE A 17 -0.38 -7.66 -0.62
CA ILE A 17 0.58 -7.26 0.40
C ILE A 17 0.17 -7.97 1.70
N PRO A 18 0.74 -9.16 2.00
CA PRO A 18 0.40 -9.91 3.19
C PRO A 18 1.13 -9.38 4.41
N PHE A 19 0.44 -9.42 5.54
CA PHE A 19 1.01 -9.08 6.84
C PHE A 19 0.34 -9.92 7.94
N TYR A 20 1.11 -10.41 8.91
CA TYR A 20 0.59 -11.17 10.04
C TYR A 20 0.97 -10.50 11.34
N HIS A 21 -0.01 -10.27 12.20
CA HIS A 21 0.18 -9.70 13.53
C HIS A 21 -0.91 -10.15 14.48
N GLU A 22 -0.54 -10.47 15.72
CA GLU A 22 -1.46 -10.82 16.83
C GLU A 22 -2.56 -11.84 16.47
N GLY A 23 -2.17 -12.90 15.74
CA GLY A 23 -3.10 -13.99 15.39
C GLY A 23 -3.97 -13.70 14.16
N LYS A 24 -3.80 -12.55 13.51
CA LYS A 24 -4.56 -12.15 12.33
C LYS A 24 -3.68 -12.05 11.09
N TYR A 25 -4.21 -12.56 9.99
CA TYR A 25 -3.65 -12.40 8.65
C TYR A 25 -4.32 -11.21 7.99
N HIS A 26 -3.56 -10.21 7.64
CA HIS A 26 -4.00 -9.06 6.88
C HIS A 26 -3.56 -9.21 5.43
N ILE A 27 -4.42 -8.87 4.49
CA ILE A 27 -4.07 -8.70 3.09
C ILE A 27 -4.51 -7.30 2.67
N PHE A 28 -3.53 -6.49 2.30
CA PHE A 28 -3.79 -5.28 1.53
C PHE A 28 -3.65 -5.63 0.05
N SER A 29 -4.47 -5.03 -0.79
CA SER A 29 -4.41 -5.30 -2.23
C SER A 29 -4.58 -4.00 -3.01
N LEU A 30 -3.85 -3.90 -4.11
CA LEU A 30 -4.10 -2.81 -5.05
C LEU A 30 -5.47 -3.00 -5.68
N THR A 31 -6.34 -2.01 -5.52
CA THR A 31 -7.69 -2.02 -6.10
C THR A 31 -8.02 -0.70 -6.78
N SER A 32 -9.01 -0.74 -7.66
CA SER A 32 -9.65 0.49 -8.10
C SER A 32 -10.39 1.15 -6.94
N PRO A 33 -10.52 2.48 -6.90
CA PRO A 33 -11.32 3.15 -5.89
C PRO A 33 -12.76 2.60 -5.85
N PRO A 34 -13.38 2.54 -4.66
CA PRO A 34 -14.76 2.10 -4.53
C PRO A 34 -15.71 2.83 -5.48
N GLY A 35 -16.58 2.09 -6.17
CA GLY A 35 -17.53 2.63 -7.13
C GLY A 35 -16.96 3.00 -8.50
N THR A 36 -15.68 2.79 -8.74
CA THR A 36 -15.08 2.99 -10.07
C THR A 36 -15.42 1.80 -10.97
N THR A 37 -16.09 2.07 -12.07
CA THR A 37 -16.47 1.05 -13.08
C THR A 37 -15.84 1.34 -14.45
N VAL A 38 -14.91 2.29 -14.52
CA VAL A 38 -14.32 2.76 -15.78
C VAL A 38 -13.06 1.97 -16.10
N TYR A 39 -13.01 1.39 -17.28
CA TYR A 39 -11.79 0.85 -17.86
C TYR A 39 -10.96 1.96 -18.52
N PRO A 40 -9.64 1.91 -18.44
CA PRO A 40 -8.86 0.75 -18.08
C PRO A 40 -8.81 0.54 -16.57
N ALA A 41 -9.16 -0.67 -16.15
CA ALA A 41 -9.09 -1.15 -14.75
C ALA A 41 -7.65 -1.13 -14.16
N ARG A 42 -6.69 -0.54 -14.86
CA ARG A 42 -5.32 -0.31 -14.41
C ARG A 42 -5.19 0.82 -13.39
N LEU A 43 -6.28 1.51 -13.11
CA LEU A 43 -6.34 2.48 -12.01
C LEU A 43 -6.50 1.73 -10.67
N ARG A 44 -5.58 0.83 -10.40
CA ARG A 44 -5.40 0.21 -9.10
C ARG A 44 -4.59 1.17 -8.26
N THR A 45 -5.27 2.12 -7.67
CA THR A 45 -4.64 3.29 -7.06
C THR A 45 -4.86 3.35 -5.56
N THR A 46 -5.58 2.37 -5.00
CA THR A 46 -5.89 2.31 -3.57
C THR A 46 -5.43 1.00 -2.96
N TRP A 47 -5.21 0.98 -1.65
CA TRP A 47 -5.04 -0.23 -0.88
C TRP A 47 -6.36 -0.60 -0.22
N SER A 48 -7.05 -1.61 -0.74
CA SER A 48 -8.11 -2.29 -0.01
C SER A 48 -7.52 -3.15 1.10
N HIS A 49 -8.33 -3.49 2.11
CA HIS A 49 -7.88 -4.26 3.26
C HIS A 49 -8.87 -5.38 3.59
N SER A 50 -8.34 -6.57 3.82
CA SER A 50 -9.08 -7.70 4.37
C SER A 50 -8.31 -8.37 5.49
N VAL A 51 -9.03 -8.97 6.44
CA VAL A 51 -8.45 -9.67 7.58
C VAL A 51 -9.05 -11.07 7.74
N SER A 52 -8.25 -12.01 8.23
CA SER A 52 -8.67 -13.39 8.51
C SER A 52 -7.90 -13.93 9.71
N GLU A 53 -8.53 -14.83 10.49
CA GLU A 53 -7.87 -15.61 11.53
C GLU A 53 -7.43 -17.00 11.06
N ASP A 54 -7.98 -17.48 9.94
CA ASP A 54 -7.79 -18.86 9.47
C ASP A 54 -7.41 -19.00 7.99
N LEU A 55 -7.21 -17.88 7.26
CA LEU A 55 -6.93 -17.80 5.82
C LEU A 55 -8.07 -18.33 4.92
N VAL A 56 -9.20 -18.67 5.49
CA VAL A 56 -10.37 -19.21 4.78
C VAL A 56 -11.53 -18.23 4.82
N HIS A 57 -11.81 -17.70 6.01
CA HIS A 57 -12.88 -16.72 6.21
C HIS A 57 -12.28 -15.32 6.31
N TRP A 58 -12.66 -14.46 5.38
CA TRP A 58 -12.14 -13.11 5.26
C TRP A 58 -13.21 -12.06 5.52
N GLU A 59 -12.87 -11.08 6.32
CA GLU A 59 -13.65 -9.87 6.54
C GLU A 59 -13.04 -8.72 5.76
N GLU A 60 -13.87 -7.97 5.03
CA GLU A 60 -13.47 -6.75 4.33
C GLU A 60 -13.49 -5.59 5.32
N LEU A 61 -12.37 -4.88 5.40
CA LEU A 61 -12.20 -3.68 6.20
C LEU A 61 -12.26 -2.42 5.31
N PRO A 62 -12.36 -1.23 5.90
CA PRO A 62 -12.26 0.01 5.14
C PRO A 62 -10.97 0.08 4.31
N THR A 63 -11.03 0.76 3.17
CA THR A 63 -9.85 1.03 2.34
C THR A 63 -8.78 1.72 3.19
N ALA A 64 -7.58 1.13 3.21
CA ALA A 64 -6.49 1.59 4.06
C ALA A 64 -5.85 2.87 3.55
N LEU A 65 -5.54 2.93 2.25
CA LEU A 65 -4.87 4.07 1.65
C LEU A 65 -5.56 4.48 0.34
N TYR A 66 -5.77 5.78 0.19
CA TYR A 66 -6.25 6.44 -1.03
C TYR A 66 -5.14 7.28 -1.66
N PRO A 67 -5.20 7.56 -2.96
CA PRO A 67 -4.34 8.56 -3.59
C PRO A 67 -4.42 9.90 -2.87
N GLY A 68 -3.34 10.66 -2.94
CA GLY A 68 -3.32 12.06 -2.51
C GLY A 68 -3.97 12.99 -3.53
N GLU A 69 -3.81 14.28 -3.31
CA GLU A 69 -4.36 15.31 -4.16
C GLU A 69 -3.26 16.26 -4.69
N GLY A 70 -3.54 16.92 -5.80
CA GLY A 70 -2.67 17.95 -6.36
C GLY A 70 -1.26 17.45 -6.68
N ASP A 71 -0.26 18.00 -6.00
CA ASP A 71 1.16 17.70 -6.20
C ASP A 71 1.71 16.69 -5.16
N GLU A 72 0.85 16.03 -4.40
CA GLU A 72 1.29 15.01 -3.46
C GLU A 72 1.99 13.85 -4.20
N PRO A 73 3.00 13.21 -3.57
CA PRO A 73 3.84 12.21 -4.24
C PRO A 73 3.07 10.95 -4.68
N ASP A 74 1.86 10.76 -4.21
CA ASP A 74 0.98 9.65 -4.53
C ASP A 74 -0.37 10.09 -5.15
N ALA A 75 -0.43 11.30 -5.69
CA ALA A 75 -1.66 11.87 -6.25
C ALA A 75 -2.24 11.06 -7.43
N SER A 76 -1.41 10.28 -8.13
CA SER A 76 -1.88 9.39 -9.20
C SER A 76 -2.09 7.95 -8.74
N GLY A 77 -1.65 7.58 -7.56
CA GLY A 77 -1.87 6.26 -7.00
C GLY A 77 -0.97 5.89 -5.83
N VAL A 78 -1.53 5.08 -4.95
CA VAL A 78 -0.81 4.32 -3.93
C VAL A 78 -0.54 2.94 -4.52
N TRP A 79 0.72 2.63 -4.81
CA TRP A 79 1.11 1.35 -5.41
C TRP A 79 1.72 0.41 -4.37
N THR A 80 2.22 -0.73 -4.83
CA THR A 80 2.71 -1.82 -3.99
C THR A 80 3.76 -1.40 -2.96
N GLY A 81 3.78 -2.11 -1.86
CA GLY A 81 4.68 -1.89 -0.75
C GLY A 81 4.63 -3.01 0.26
N SER A 82 4.92 -2.71 1.49
CA SER A 82 4.91 -3.66 2.61
C SER A 82 4.50 -3.01 3.92
N VAL A 83 4.08 -3.83 4.88
CA VAL A 83 3.67 -3.40 6.21
C VAL A 83 4.53 -4.09 7.25
N ILE A 84 4.89 -3.38 8.29
CA ILE A 84 5.58 -3.89 9.48
C ILE A 84 4.94 -3.31 10.75
N TYR A 85 4.97 -4.06 11.84
CA TYR A 85 4.65 -3.54 13.18
C TYR A 85 5.93 -3.27 13.95
N GLY A 86 6.08 -2.06 14.44
CA GLY A 86 7.25 -1.63 15.21
C GLY A 86 6.92 -0.41 16.05
N GLU A 87 7.66 -0.19 17.12
CA GLU A 87 7.49 0.98 17.99
C GLU A 87 6.05 1.20 18.50
N GLY A 88 5.29 0.10 18.64
CA GLY A 88 3.91 0.14 19.15
C GLY A 88 2.85 0.49 18.13
N LYS A 89 3.16 0.56 16.83
CA LYS A 89 2.21 0.89 15.76
C LYS A 89 2.54 0.18 14.45
N TYR A 90 1.62 0.25 13.51
CA TYR A 90 1.81 -0.26 12.16
C TYR A 90 2.45 0.81 11.27
N HIS A 91 3.34 0.38 10.40
CA HIS A 91 4.00 1.21 9.39
C HIS A 91 3.78 0.58 8.02
N ALA A 92 3.28 1.36 7.09
CA ALA A 92 3.21 1.00 5.67
C ALA A 92 4.26 1.81 4.92
N PHE A 93 5.14 1.12 4.19
CA PHE A 93 6.02 1.73 3.20
C PHE A 93 5.49 1.33 1.83
N TYR A 94 5.19 2.30 1.00
CA TYR A 94 4.53 2.06 -0.27
C TYR A 94 5.09 2.94 -1.38
N THR A 95 4.86 2.53 -2.60
CA THR A 95 5.19 3.37 -3.75
C THR A 95 4.14 4.45 -3.93
N GLY A 96 4.54 5.68 -3.76
CA GLY A 96 3.77 6.84 -4.19
C GLY A 96 3.97 7.06 -5.69
N TYR A 97 2.87 7.12 -6.44
CA TYR A 97 2.89 7.40 -7.87
C TYR A 97 2.24 8.75 -8.17
N CYS A 98 3.01 9.65 -8.79
CA CYS A 98 2.52 10.93 -9.27
C CYS A 98 3.02 11.17 -10.69
N LEU A 99 2.11 11.11 -11.67
CA LEU A 99 2.42 11.20 -13.09
C LEU A 99 3.07 12.53 -13.48
N THR A 100 2.76 13.61 -12.78
CA THR A 100 3.22 14.97 -13.05
C THR A 100 4.49 15.35 -12.29
N ALA A 101 4.92 14.54 -11.33
CA ALA A 101 6.10 14.81 -10.52
C ALA A 101 7.40 14.56 -11.32
N GLU A 102 8.48 15.19 -10.88
CA GLU A 102 9.82 14.95 -11.44
C GLU A 102 10.25 13.49 -11.23
N TYR A 103 10.04 12.96 -10.05
CA TYR A 103 10.19 11.54 -9.73
C TYR A 103 8.80 10.93 -9.63
N GLN A 104 8.40 10.22 -10.69
CA GLN A 104 7.04 9.67 -10.77
C GLN A 104 6.77 8.57 -9.77
N GLN A 105 7.81 7.88 -9.31
CA GLN A 105 7.73 6.82 -8.32
C GLN A 105 8.70 7.13 -7.19
N THR A 106 8.18 7.17 -6.00
CA THR A 106 8.94 7.46 -4.77
C THR A 106 8.44 6.54 -3.65
N ILE A 107 9.20 6.41 -2.58
CA ILE A 107 8.73 5.65 -1.42
C ILE A 107 8.09 6.61 -0.43
N CYS A 108 6.84 6.31 -0.12
CA CYS A 108 6.03 6.99 0.86
C CYS A 108 5.81 6.13 2.09
N HIS A 109 5.43 6.77 3.19
CA HIS A 109 5.19 6.17 4.48
C HIS A 109 3.82 6.57 5.02
N ALA A 110 3.16 5.65 5.71
CA ALA A 110 1.98 5.90 6.50
C ALA A 110 2.01 5.08 7.79
N THR A 111 1.33 5.53 8.83
CA THR A 111 1.24 4.85 10.11
C THR A 111 -0.21 4.60 10.51
N SER A 112 -0.41 3.60 11.37
CA SER A 112 -1.70 3.29 11.97
C SER A 112 -1.51 2.75 13.39
N GLU A 113 -2.37 3.16 14.32
CA GLU A 113 -2.39 2.64 15.70
C GLU A 113 -3.22 1.33 15.79
N ASP A 114 -4.18 1.15 14.89
CA ASP A 114 -5.15 0.05 14.92
C ASP A 114 -5.05 -0.91 13.72
N GLY A 115 -4.14 -0.62 12.77
CA GLY A 115 -4.01 -1.36 11.51
C GLY A 115 -5.15 -1.11 10.52
N ILE A 116 -6.12 -0.25 10.84
CA ILE A 116 -7.32 0.03 10.03
C ILE A 116 -7.33 1.46 9.53
N THR A 117 -7.10 2.40 10.44
CA THR A 117 -7.08 3.85 10.14
C THR A 117 -5.64 4.30 9.91
N TRP A 118 -5.34 4.74 8.69
CA TRP A 118 -3.98 5.09 8.29
C TRP A 118 -3.80 6.58 8.12
N THR A 119 -2.67 7.09 8.59
CA THR A 119 -2.26 8.49 8.43
C THR A 119 -0.97 8.54 7.62
N LYS A 120 -1.00 9.23 6.49
CA LYS A 120 0.19 9.47 5.67
C LYS A 120 1.15 10.39 6.38
N ASP A 121 2.45 10.11 6.23
CA ASP A 121 3.50 10.95 6.77
C ASP A 121 3.55 12.30 6.03
N ALA A 122 3.56 13.39 6.79
CA ALA A 122 3.67 14.73 6.23
C ALA A 122 5.01 15.01 5.53
N ALA A 123 6.02 14.17 5.79
CA ALA A 123 7.34 14.25 5.16
C ALA A 123 7.45 13.44 3.86
N ASN A 124 6.35 12.85 3.36
CA ASN A 124 6.37 12.13 2.11
C ASN A 124 6.80 13.02 0.90
N PRO A 125 7.58 12.45 -0.02
CA PRO A 125 8.14 11.10 -0.04
C PRO A 125 9.32 10.96 0.92
N VAL A 126 9.40 9.83 1.63
CA VAL A 126 10.51 9.56 2.58
C VAL A 126 11.78 9.10 1.89
N ILE A 127 11.68 8.51 0.68
CA ILE A 127 12.84 8.14 -0.15
C ILE A 127 12.53 8.47 -1.61
N THR A 128 13.49 9.15 -2.25
CA THR A 128 13.47 9.41 -3.69
C THR A 128 14.55 8.60 -4.41
N PRO A 129 14.40 8.33 -5.74
CA PRO A 129 15.43 7.64 -6.50
C PRO A 129 16.79 8.35 -6.44
N MET A 130 17.86 7.60 -6.18
CA MET A 130 19.22 8.08 -6.38
C MET A 130 19.59 7.90 -7.86
N ILE A 131 19.29 8.91 -8.67
CA ILE A 131 19.38 8.84 -10.14
C ILE A 131 20.79 8.60 -10.68
N GLU A 132 21.84 8.83 -9.89
CA GLU A 132 23.22 8.49 -10.23
C GLU A 132 23.48 6.99 -10.25
N LEU A 133 22.63 6.21 -9.57
CA LEU A 133 22.80 4.77 -9.39
C LEU A 133 21.64 3.95 -9.97
N TYR A 134 20.44 4.53 -10.06
CA TYR A 134 19.22 3.82 -10.40
C TYR A 134 18.40 4.54 -11.47
N GLU A 135 17.52 3.79 -12.12
CA GLU A 135 16.59 4.34 -13.10
C GLU A 135 15.58 5.29 -12.45
N LYS A 136 15.31 6.41 -13.13
CA LYS A 136 14.44 7.47 -12.62
C LYS A 136 12.96 7.05 -12.54
N LEU A 137 12.51 6.18 -13.46
CA LEU A 137 11.09 5.90 -13.66
C LEU A 137 10.60 4.61 -13.04
N ASP A 138 11.50 3.70 -12.64
CA ASP A 138 11.18 2.37 -12.10
C ASP A 138 11.74 2.18 -10.70
N TRP A 139 11.26 3.01 -9.77
CA TRP A 139 11.65 3.04 -8.36
C TRP A 139 10.44 2.74 -7.48
N ARG A 140 10.19 1.45 -7.17
CA ARG A 140 8.95 1.03 -6.53
C ARG A 140 9.07 -0.26 -5.73
N ASP A 141 7.96 -0.66 -5.09
CA ASP A 141 7.73 -1.93 -4.41
C ASP A 141 8.68 -2.15 -3.21
N PRO A 142 8.69 -1.21 -2.24
CA PRO A 142 9.56 -1.35 -1.07
C PRO A 142 9.14 -2.56 -0.23
N TYR A 143 10.15 -3.29 0.24
CA TYR A 143 9.95 -4.31 1.26
C TYR A 143 10.71 -3.93 2.52
N VAL A 144 10.01 -3.86 3.65
CA VAL A 144 10.57 -3.49 4.96
C VAL A 144 10.65 -4.71 5.86
N PHE A 145 11.74 -4.83 6.58
CA PHE A 145 11.94 -5.83 7.62
C PHE A 145 12.84 -5.25 8.74
N TYR A 146 12.69 -5.81 9.93
CA TYR A 146 13.59 -5.45 11.02
C TYR A 146 14.89 -6.23 10.91
N ASN A 147 16.01 -5.53 10.90
CA ASN A 147 17.34 -6.15 10.91
C ASN A 147 17.79 -6.35 12.36
N GLU A 148 17.78 -7.61 12.83
CA GLU A 148 18.17 -7.98 14.19
C GLU A 148 19.65 -7.70 14.50
N GLU A 149 20.54 -7.74 13.50
CA GLU A 149 21.96 -7.50 13.67
C GLU A 149 22.25 -6.02 13.92
N ASP A 150 21.65 -5.15 13.10
CA ASP A 150 21.83 -3.70 13.16
C ASP A 150 20.80 -3.02 14.08
N LYS A 151 19.81 -3.74 14.54
CA LYS A 151 18.69 -3.25 15.38
C LYS A 151 17.91 -2.09 14.75
N CYS A 152 17.69 -2.18 13.45
CA CYS A 152 16.96 -1.17 12.68
C CYS A 152 16.07 -1.77 11.58
#